data_2a173eb20d6583efef39f39e2c4282ed
#
_entry.id   2a173eb20d6583efef39f39e2c4282ed
#
_cell.length_a   1.000
_cell.length_b   1.000
_cell.length_c   1.000
_cell.angle_alpha   90.00
_cell.angle_beta   90.00
_cell.angle_gamma   90.00
#
_symmetry.space_group_name_H-M   'P 1'
#
loop_
_entity.id
_entity.type
_entity.pdbx_description
1 polymer ?
#
loop_
_entity_poly.entity_id
_entity_poly.type
_entity_poly.pdbx_seq_one_letter_code
_entity_poly.pdbx_strand_id
1 'polypeptide(L)'
;EFMEKGIVRECEEELTEVCGRNPIILKVAEQAPRIIGLLVFRTNIQAVLCTLDMQILRTETIEFENHLTGEKLIQHAITLVDQMLECEKNILGIGIASIGPVDICNGVILNPPRFYGVRHVPIKEAIQEKYDLPVYFDHDNNCAALAEKLFGIGKAEEDFLLLAVSNGIGSGVVCGGEVFHSHRGFETELGHVSINCRGPQCSCGNRGC
;
A
#
# COMPACT_ATOMS: atom_id res chain seq x y z
N GLU A 1 -21.63 13.82 -11.96
CA GLU A 1 -20.81 12.72 -12.48
C GLU A 1 -20.58 11.62 -11.42
N PHE A 2 -19.97 11.89 -10.24
CA PHE A 2 -19.77 10.85 -9.22
C PHE A 2 -21.06 10.34 -8.58
N MET A 3 -22.07 11.19 -8.43
CA MET A 3 -23.41 10.77 -8.00
C MET A 3 -24.11 9.88 -9.03
N GLU A 4 -24.03 10.25 -10.31
CA GLU A 4 -24.56 9.45 -11.42
C GLU A 4 -23.89 8.07 -11.52
N LYS A 5 -22.60 7.99 -11.20
CA LYS A 5 -21.84 6.74 -11.14
C LYS A 5 -22.06 5.95 -9.84
N GLY A 6 -22.86 6.47 -8.91
CA GLY A 6 -23.14 5.81 -7.63
C GLY A 6 -21.92 5.73 -6.68
N ILE A 7 -20.93 6.61 -6.87
CA ILE A 7 -19.72 6.64 -6.04
C ILE A 7 -19.96 7.44 -4.76
N VAL A 8 -20.70 8.56 -4.88
CA VAL A 8 -21.06 9.42 -3.74
C VAL A 8 -22.56 9.59 -3.66
N ARG A 9 -23.06 9.86 -2.47
CA ARG A 9 -24.46 10.18 -2.19
C ARG A 9 -24.57 11.44 -1.34
N GLU A 10 -25.67 12.14 -1.46
CA GLU A 10 -26.03 13.24 -0.56
C GLU A 10 -26.46 12.67 0.80
N CYS A 11 -26.03 13.31 1.87
CA CYS A 11 -26.46 13.02 3.22
C CYS A 11 -27.09 14.26 3.83
N GLU A 12 -28.27 14.10 4.43
CA GLU A 12 -28.86 15.06 5.32
C GLU A 12 -28.24 14.84 6.71
N GLU A 13 -27.33 15.70 7.12
CA GLU A 13 -26.94 15.77 8.53
C GLU A 13 -27.71 16.92 9.20
N GLU A 14 -28.20 16.72 10.43
CA GLU A 14 -28.77 17.76 11.27
C GLU A 14 -27.65 18.80 11.54
N LEU A 15 -27.72 19.90 10.83
CA LEU A 15 -26.77 20.99 11.00
C LEU A 15 -27.20 21.87 12.17
N THR A 16 -26.27 22.11 13.04
CA THR A 16 -26.33 23.15 14.09
C THR A 16 -26.61 24.51 13.47
N GLU A 17 -27.34 25.34 14.22
CA GLU A 17 -27.86 26.69 13.92
C GLU A 17 -26.83 27.62 13.24
N VAL A 18 -26.65 27.48 11.93
CA VAL A 18 -25.92 28.46 11.12
C VAL A 18 -26.91 29.17 10.20
N CYS A 19 -26.93 30.50 10.26
CA CYS A 19 -27.77 31.33 9.41
C CYS A 19 -27.27 31.22 7.95
N GLY A 20 -28.08 30.61 7.06
CA GLY A 20 -27.78 30.46 5.63
C GLY A 20 -28.35 29.17 5.02
N ARG A 21 -28.05 28.91 3.71
CA ARG A 21 -28.41 27.66 3.06
C ARG A 21 -27.51 26.54 3.60
N ASN A 22 -28.12 25.49 4.14
CA ASN A 22 -27.40 24.32 4.64
C ASN A 22 -26.50 23.72 3.54
N PRO A 23 -25.22 23.46 3.83
CA PRO A 23 -24.36 22.76 2.92
C PRO A 23 -24.87 21.32 2.71
N ILE A 24 -24.81 20.85 1.45
CA ILE A 24 -25.08 19.44 1.14
C ILE A 24 -23.81 18.65 1.42
N ILE A 25 -23.88 17.70 2.34
CA ILE A 25 -22.74 16.82 2.66
C ILE A 25 -22.76 15.63 1.72
N LEU A 26 -21.61 15.37 1.10
CA LEU A 26 -21.40 14.20 0.25
C LEU A 26 -20.64 13.12 1.05
N LYS A 27 -21.14 11.90 1.00
CA LYS A 27 -20.47 10.71 1.56
C LYS A 27 -20.30 9.65 0.47
N VAL A 28 -19.32 8.75 0.66
CA VAL A 28 -19.18 7.57 -0.21
C VAL A 28 -20.48 6.76 -0.15
N ALA A 29 -20.99 6.37 -1.30
CA ALA A 29 -22.23 5.58 -1.39
C ALA A 29 -21.96 4.13 -0.94
N GLU A 30 -22.97 3.49 -0.33
CA GLU A 30 -22.85 2.10 0.14
C GLU A 30 -22.56 1.11 -0.99
N GLN A 31 -23.09 1.39 -2.19
CA GLN A 31 -22.87 0.60 -3.41
C GLN A 31 -21.62 1.02 -4.19
N ALA A 32 -20.85 2.00 -3.72
CA ALA A 32 -19.60 2.40 -4.37
C ALA A 32 -18.64 1.20 -4.54
N PRO A 33 -17.84 1.19 -5.60
CA PRO A 33 -16.83 0.14 -5.79
C PRO A 33 -15.94 -0.02 -4.56
N ARG A 34 -15.41 -1.21 -4.36
CA ARG A 34 -14.43 -1.52 -3.30
C ARG A 34 -13.02 -1.53 -3.87
N ILE A 35 -12.04 -1.57 -3.00
CA ILE A 35 -10.62 -1.67 -3.33
C ILE A 35 -10.07 -2.93 -2.65
N ILE A 36 -9.22 -3.67 -3.36
CA ILE A 36 -8.43 -4.75 -2.77
C ILE A 36 -7.01 -4.22 -2.54
N GLY A 37 -6.50 -4.35 -1.32
CA GLY A 37 -5.11 -4.11 -0.97
C GLY A 37 -4.39 -5.42 -0.71
N LEU A 38 -3.24 -5.66 -1.34
CA LEU A 38 -2.31 -6.74 -1.03
C LEU A 38 -1.09 -6.16 -0.32
N LEU A 39 -0.71 -6.74 0.81
CA LEU A 39 0.48 -6.35 1.57
C LEU A 39 1.40 -7.56 1.68
N VAL A 40 2.58 -7.46 1.08
CA VAL A 40 3.62 -8.48 1.18
C VAL A 40 4.55 -8.12 2.31
N PHE A 41 4.45 -8.85 3.41
CA PHE A 41 5.34 -8.75 4.56
C PHE A 41 6.46 -9.78 4.47
N ARG A 42 7.36 -9.76 5.45
CA ARG A 42 8.50 -10.67 5.49
C ARG A 42 8.11 -12.13 5.78
N THR A 43 7.03 -12.34 6.53
CA THR A 43 6.59 -13.67 7.00
C THR A 43 5.24 -14.09 6.46
N ASN A 44 4.50 -13.18 5.86
CA ASN A 44 3.15 -13.43 5.36
C ASN A 44 2.79 -12.49 4.22
N ILE A 45 1.69 -12.81 3.54
CA ILE A 45 0.97 -11.90 2.65
C ILE A 45 -0.44 -11.74 3.17
N GLN A 46 -0.92 -10.51 3.16
CA GLN A 46 -2.25 -10.15 3.61
C GLN A 46 -3.04 -9.48 2.48
N ALA A 47 -4.33 -9.79 2.39
CA ALA A 47 -5.27 -9.04 1.58
C ALA A 47 -6.29 -8.33 2.46
N VAL A 48 -6.67 -7.14 2.05
CA VAL A 48 -7.75 -6.37 2.66
C VAL A 48 -8.76 -5.94 1.59
N LEU A 49 -10.04 -6.04 1.91
CA LEU A 49 -11.13 -5.46 1.13
C LEU A 49 -11.59 -4.20 1.83
N CYS A 50 -11.54 -3.07 1.15
CA CYS A 50 -11.86 -1.76 1.71
C CYS A 50 -12.92 -1.02 0.91
N THR A 51 -13.65 -0.15 1.59
CA THR A 51 -14.44 0.92 0.96
C THR A 51 -13.53 2.02 0.42
N LEU A 52 -14.07 2.95 -0.38
CA LEU A 52 -13.30 4.11 -0.89
C LEU A 52 -12.91 5.11 0.22
N ASP A 53 -13.58 5.10 1.36
CA ASP A 53 -13.22 5.86 2.56
C ASP A 53 -12.37 5.06 3.57
N MET A 54 -11.74 3.97 3.08
CA MET A 54 -10.77 3.12 3.78
C MET A 54 -11.31 2.37 5.00
N GLN A 55 -12.62 2.09 5.06
CA GLN A 55 -13.13 1.14 6.04
C GLN A 55 -12.80 -0.29 5.61
N ILE A 56 -12.10 -1.01 6.46
CA ILE A 56 -11.75 -2.42 6.21
C ILE A 56 -13.00 -3.29 6.41
N LEU A 57 -13.41 -3.98 5.36
CA LEU A 57 -14.56 -4.89 5.35
C LEU A 57 -14.15 -6.33 5.63
N ARG A 58 -13.00 -6.74 5.11
CA ARG A 58 -12.45 -8.08 5.27
C ARG A 58 -10.93 -8.05 5.24
N THR A 59 -10.33 -8.97 5.99
CA THR A 59 -8.87 -9.20 5.99
C THR A 59 -8.63 -10.70 5.95
N GLU A 60 -7.73 -11.14 5.08
CA GLU A 60 -7.26 -12.51 5.01
C GLU A 60 -5.74 -12.52 4.97
N THR A 61 -5.12 -13.55 5.55
CA THR A 61 -3.66 -13.64 5.68
C THR A 61 -3.21 -15.06 5.37
N ILE A 62 -2.12 -15.18 4.61
CA ILE A 62 -1.42 -16.45 4.38
C ILE A 62 -0.02 -16.31 4.95
N GLU A 63 0.30 -17.08 5.98
CA GLU A 63 1.64 -17.17 6.54
C GLU A 63 2.56 -17.96 5.60
N PHE A 64 3.80 -17.51 5.46
CA PHE A 64 4.77 -18.21 4.62
C PHE A 64 5.38 -19.39 5.36
N GLU A 65 5.40 -20.54 4.69
CA GLU A 65 6.15 -21.70 5.14
C GLU A 65 7.67 -21.51 4.93
N ASN A 66 8.47 -22.40 5.50
CA ASN A 66 9.95 -22.34 5.45
C ASN A 66 10.56 -22.39 4.04
N HIS A 67 9.76 -22.63 3.00
CA HIS A 67 10.17 -22.72 1.59
C HIS A 67 9.26 -21.90 0.68
N LEU A 68 9.35 -20.58 0.80
CA LEU A 68 8.68 -19.67 -0.13
C LEU A 68 9.48 -19.59 -1.43
N THR A 69 8.79 -19.69 -2.58
CA THR A 69 9.32 -19.38 -3.91
C THR A 69 8.56 -18.20 -4.52
N GLY A 70 9.09 -17.58 -5.56
CA GLY A 70 8.38 -16.50 -6.26
C GLY A 70 7.03 -16.96 -6.83
N GLU A 71 6.98 -18.17 -7.36
CA GLU A 71 5.73 -18.78 -7.87
C GLU A 71 4.70 -18.99 -6.76
N LYS A 72 5.13 -19.51 -5.59
CA LYS A 72 4.25 -19.65 -4.44
C LYS A 72 3.74 -18.30 -3.93
N LEU A 73 4.59 -17.28 -3.90
CA LEU A 73 4.18 -15.92 -3.51
C LEU A 73 3.08 -15.39 -4.44
N ILE A 74 3.25 -15.53 -5.76
CA ILE A 74 2.24 -15.15 -6.75
C ILE A 74 0.95 -15.97 -6.53
N GLN A 75 1.06 -17.29 -6.31
CA GLN A 75 -0.09 -18.14 -6.08
C GLN A 75 -0.85 -17.73 -4.79
N HIS A 76 -0.15 -17.37 -3.71
CA HIS A 76 -0.78 -16.86 -2.49
C HIS A 76 -1.49 -15.52 -2.74
N ALA A 77 -0.87 -14.61 -3.49
CA ALA A 77 -1.50 -13.34 -3.86
C ALA A 77 -2.79 -13.57 -4.67
N ILE A 78 -2.75 -14.48 -5.66
CA ILE A 78 -3.89 -14.86 -6.46
C ILE A 78 -5.00 -15.47 -5.59
N THR A 79 -4.67 -16.39 -4.70
CA THR A 79 -5.64 -17.02 -3.78
C THR A 79 -6.35 -15.98 -2.93
N LEU A 80 -5.62 -15.02 -2.39
CA LEU A 80 -6.19 -13.95 -1.57
C LEU A 80 -7.09 -13.02 -2.38
N VAL A 81 -6.70 -12.65 -3.61
CA VAL A 81 -7.55 -11.83 -4.49
C VAL A 81 -8.83 -12.59 -4.84
N ASP A 82 -8.75 -13.88 -5.18
CA ASP A 82 -9.92 -14.71 -5.47
C ASP A 82 -10.89 -14.73 -4.28
N GLN A 83 -10.40 -14.89 -3.04
CA GLN A 83 -11.22 -14.83 -1.82
C GLN A 83 -11.91 -13.47 -1.61
N MET A 84 -11.24 -12.35 -1.95
CA MET A 84 -11.87 -11.03 -1.89
C MET A 84 -12.96 -10.88 -2.97
N LEU A 85 -12.70 -11.38 -4.18
CA LEU A 85 -13.64 -11.36 -5.31
C LEU A 85 -14.84 -12.30 -5.11
N GLU A 86 -14.75 -13.32 -4.27
CA GLU A 86 -15.90 -14.12 -3.85
C GLU A 86 -16.90 -13.31 -3.02
N CYS A 87 -16.40 -12.34 -2.24
CA CYS A 87 -17.22 -11.51 -1.36
C CYS A 87 -17.82 -10.30 -2.08
N GLU A 88 -17.05 -9.69 -3.02
CA GLU A 88 -17.42 -8.47 -3.70
C GLU A 88 -16.94 -8.49 -5.15
N LYS A 89 -17.84 -8.20 -6.09
CA LYS A 89 -17.55 -8.17 -7.53
C LYS A 89 -17.31 -6.75 -8.06
N ASN A 90 -17.84 -5.75 -7.37
CA ASN A 90 -17.71 -4.35 -7.77
C ASN A 90 -16.38 -3.78 -7.23
N ILE A 91 -15.27 -4.15 -7.86
CA ILE A 91 -13.92 -3.75 -7.47
C ILE A 91 -13.38 -2.69 -8.43
N LEU A 92 -12.88 -1.59 -7.88
CA LEU A 92 -12.27 -0.48 -8.63
C LEU A 92 -10.85 -0.82 -9.11
N GLY A 93 -10.10 -1.55 -8.31
CA GLY A 93 -8.72 -1.94 -8.60
C GLY A 93 -8.03 -2.62 -7.44
N ILE A 94 -6.79 -3.04 -7.68
CA ILE A 94 -5.94 -3.75 -6.73
C ILE A 94 -4.68 -2.92 -6.48
N GLY A 95 -4.40 -2.59 -5.21
CA GLY A 95 -3.14 -1.99 -4.78
C GLY A 95 -2.24 -3.04 -4.15
N ILE A 96 -0.96 -3.05 -4.49
CA ILE A 96 0.04 -3.97 -3.93
C ILE A 96 1.12 -3.15 -3.23
N ALA A 97 1.27 -3.35 -1.93
CA ALA A 97 2.37 -2.83 -1.13
C ALA A 97 3.34 -3.97 -0.81
N SER A 98 4.63 -3.78 -0.97
CA SER A 98 5.63 -4.82 -0.73
C SER A 98 6.85 -4.32 0.05
N ILE A 99 7.42 -5.23 0.84
CA ILE A 99 8.78 -5.03 1.36
C ILE A 99 9.77 -4.88 0.21
N GLY A 100 10.78 -4.02 0.42
CA GLY A 100 11.84 -3.73 -0.56
C GLY A 100 13.10 -4.59 -0.43
N PRO A 101 14.01 -4.46 -1.42
CA PRO A 101 13.93 -3.52 -2.54
C PRO A 101 12.95 -3.96 -3.65
N VAL A 102 12.33 -2.96 -4.29
CA VAL A 102 11.34 -3.15 -5.36
C VAL A 102 11.67 -2.34 -6.60
N ASP A 103 11.20 -2.79 -7.75
CA ASP A 103 11.11 -2.00 -8.98
C ASP A 103 9.65 -1.54 -9.14
N ILE A 104 9.38 -0.31 -8.74
CA ILE A 104 8.03 0.25 -8.74
C ILE A 104 7.49 0.37 -10.18
N CYS A 105 8.34 0.76 -11.13
CA CYS A 105 7.93 0.96 -12.52
C CYS A 105 7.43 -0.33 -13.16
N ASN A 106 8.14 -1.43 -12.95
CA ASN A 106 7.80 -2.74 -13.50
C ASN A 106 6.96 -3.61 -12.56
N GLY A 107 6.77 -3.20 -11.31
CA GLY A 107 5.97 -3.94 -10.32
C GLY A 107 6.63 -5.25 -9.87
N VAL A 108 7.95 -5.23 -9.69
CA VAL A 108 8.77 -6.41 -9.38
C VAL A 108 9.35 -6.31 -7.97
N ILE A 109 9.17 -7.36 -7.17
CA ILE A 109 9.90 -7.54 -5.92
C ILE A 109 11.30 -8.06 -6.28
N LEU A 110 12.35 -7.29 -5.98
CA LEU A 110 13.71 -7.60 -6.46
C LEU A 110 14.38 -8.70 -5.63
N ASN A 111 15.03 -8.35 -4.54
CA ASN A 111 15.79 -9.28 -3.71
C ASN A 111 15.75 -8.86 -2.22
N PRO A 112 14.58 -8.85 -1.57
CA PRO A 112 14.48 -8.45 -0.19
C PRO A 112 15.40 -9.29 0.70
N PRO A 113 16.19 -8.66 1.59
CA PRO A 113 17.10 -9.39 2.46
C PRO A 113 16.32 -10.27 3.43
N ARG A 114 16.81 -11.51 3.67
CA ARG A 114 16.15 -12.50 4.55
C ARG A 114 14.71 -12.84 4.15
N PHE A 115 14.44 -12.89 2.87
CA PHE A 115 13.13 -13.23 2.32
C PHE A 115 13.20 -14.55 1.56
N TYR A 116 13.52 -15.64 2.25
CA TYR A 116 13.56 -17.03 1.73
C TYR A 116 14.42 -17.24 0.48
N GLY A 117 15.24 -16.27 0.08
CA GLY A 117 15.97 -16.31 -1.18
C GLY A 117 15.14 -15.98 -2.43
N VAL A 118 13.89 -15.57 -2.24
CA VAL A 118 12.98 -15.12 -3.31
C VAL A 118 13.57 -13.88 -4.00
N ARG A 119 13.57 -13.89 -5.34
CA ARG A 119 14.13 -12.82 -6.17
C ARG A 119 13.33 -12.64 -7.44
N HIS A 120 13.29 -11.39 -7.92
CA HIS A 120 12.71 -11.00 -9.20
C HIS A 120 11.29 -11.54 -9.45
N VAL A 121 10.37 -11.25 -8.52
CA VAL A 121 8.97 -11.69 -8.61
C VAL A 121 8.15 -10.60 -9.30
N PRO A 122 7.65 -10.83 -10.53
CA PRO A 122 6.82 -9.87 -11.27
C PRO A 122 5.36 -9.93 -10.79
N ILE A 123 5.13 -9.58 -9.53
CA ILE A 123 3.85 -9.77 -8.86
C ILE A 123 2.73 -8.93 -9.49
N LYS A 124 3.05 -7.69 -9.92
CA LYS A 124 2.08 -6.81 -10.58
C LYS A 124 1.60 -7.41 -11.90
N GLU A 125 2.53 -7.84 -12.76
CA GLU A 125 2.22 -8.45 -14.05
C GLU A 125 1.35 -9.70 -13.85
N ALA A 126 1.75 -10.60 -12.96
CA ALA A 126 1.02 -11.83 -12.68
C ALA A 126 -0.43 -11.60 -12.21
N ILE A 127 -0.67 -10.57 -11.41
CA ILE A 127 -2.02 -10.19 -10.97
C ILE A 127 -2.77 -9.52 -12.12
N GLN A 128 -2.14 -8.63 -12.88
CA GLN A 128 -2.76 -7.91 -13.97
C GLN A 128 -3.14 -8.81 -15.15
N GLU A 129 -2.37 -9.85 -15.44
CA GLU A 129 -2.69 -10.85 -16.46
C GLU A 129 -3.92 -11.70 -16.11
N LYS A 130 -4.13 -11.97 -14.81
CA LYS A 130 -5.24 -12.81 -14.36
C LYS A 130 -6.56 -12.03 -14.22
N TYR A 131 -6.51 -10.76 -13.83
CA TYR A 131 -7.70 -9.97 -13.53
C TYR A 131 -7.78 -8.76 -14.47
N ASP A 132 -8.97 -8.53 -15.05
CA ASP A 132 -9.27 -7.32 -15.85
C ASP A 132 -9.57 -6.13 -14.92
N LEU A 133 -8.58 -5.79 -14.08
CA LEU A 133 -8.66 -4.71 -13.10
C LEU A 133 -7.36 -3.89 -13.12
N PRO A 134 -7.43 -2.57 -12.86
CA PRO A 134 -6.23 -1.77 -12.66
C PRO A 134 -5.41 -2.28 -11.48
N VAL A 135 -4.09 -2.47 -11.68
CA VAL A 135 -3.17 -2.93 -10.63
C VAL A 135 -2.08 -1.88 -10.41
N TYR A 136 -1.93 -1.45 -9.16
CA TYR A 136 -0.91 -0.51 -8.71
C TYR A 136 0.06 -1.21 -7.77
N PHE A 137 1.31 -0.82 -7.81
CA PHE A 137 2.37 -1.43 -7.00
C PHE A 137 3.30 -0.35 -6.45
N ASP A 138 3.63 -0.43 -5.17
CA ASP A 138 4.59 0.45 -4.53
C ASP A 138 5.28 -0.24 -3.35
N HIS A 139 6.30 0.43 -2.81
CA HIS A 139 6.97 0.05 -1.57
C HIS A 139 6.04 0.28 -0.35
N ASP A 140 6.12 -0.60 0.64
CA ASP A 140 5.24 -0.57 1.82
C ASP A 140 5.30 0.75 2.59
N ASN A 141 6.50 1.34 2.76
CA ASN A 141 6.64 2.62 3.46
C ASN A 141 6.13 3.82 2.64
N ASN A 142 6.19 3.76 1.30
CA ASN A 142 5.57 4.77 0.45
C ASN A 142 4.05 4.71 0.56
N CYS A 143 3.49 3.50 0.53
CA CYS A 143 2.04 3.30 0.75
C CYS A 143 1.61 3.77 2.14
N ALA A 144 2.42 3.54 3.18
CA ALA A 144 2.14 4.02 4.53
C ALA A 144 2.19 5.55 4.60
N ALA A 145 3.19 6.20 3.96
CA ALA A 145 3.28 7.66 3.90
C ALA A 145 2.09 8.27 3.14
N LEU A 146 1.66 7.63 2.04
CA LEU A 146 0.47 8.03 1.30
C LEU A 146 -0.79 7.92 2.16
N ALA A 147 -0.93 6.83 2.91
CA ALA A 147 -2.05 6.63 3.81
C ALA A 147 -2.12 7.72 4.91
N GLU A 148 -0.97 8.09 5.51
CA GLU A 148 -0.89 9.19 6.46
C GLU A 148 -1.23 10.54 5.82
N LYS A 149 -0.81 10.77 4.56
CA LYS A 149 -1.14 11.99 3.81
C LYS A 149 -2.64 12.10 3.51
N LEU A 150 -3.27 11.00 3.13
CA LEU A 150 -4.67 11.04 2.71
C LEU A 150 -5.66 10.88 3.88
N PHE A 151 -5.33 10.08 4.88
CA PHE A 151 -6.27 9.65 5.92
C PHE A 151 -5.79 9.91 7.34
N GLY A 152 -4.47 10.08 7.56
CA GLY A 152 -3.84 10.18 8.86
C GLY A 152 -3.54 11.60 9.32
N ILE A 153 -2.52 11.72 10.17
CA ILE A 153 -2.06 12.99 10.75
C ILE A 153 -1.34 13.89 9.75
N GLY A 154 -0.86 13.32 8.64
CA GLY A 154 -0.17 14.05 7.57
C GLY A 154 -1.07 14.84 6.62
N LYS A 155 -2.41 14.85 6.83
CA LYS A 155 -3.36 15.50 5.91
C LYS A 155 -3.07 16.98 5.65
N ALA A 156 -2.71 17.71 6.70
CA ALA A 156 -2.44 19.14 6.63
C ALA A 156 -0.98 19.47 6.26
N GLU A 157 -0.10 18.48 6.23
CA GLU A 157 1.33 18.67 6.02
C GLU A 157 1.67 18.47 4.53
N GLU A 158 2.36 19.43 3.93
CA GLU A 158 2.85 19.30 2.55
C GLU A 158 4.16 18.50 2.48
N ASP A 159 4.96 18.58 3.55
CA ASP A 159 6.26 17.91 3.65
C ASP A 159 6.36 17.16 4.97
N PHE A 160 6.59 15.86 4.91
CA PHE A 160 6.88 15.06 6.10
C PHE A 160 7.65 13.79 5.77
N LEU A 161 8.25 13.22 6.79
CA LEU A 161 8.94 11.95 6.77
C LEU A 161 8.21 10.97 7.68
N LEU A 162 7.76 9.84 7.11
CA LEU A 162 7.32 8.68 7.88
C LEU A 162 8.52 7.79 8.16
N LEU A 163 8.75 7.43 9.41
CA LEU A 163 9.73 6.42 9.83
C LEU A 163 9.01 5.19 10.38
N ALA A 164 9.24 4.06 9.73
CA ALA A 164 8.76 2.75 10.18
C ALA A 164 9.88 2.03 10.92
N VAL A 165 9.71 1.79 12.20
CA VAL A 165 10.68 1.07 13.06
C VAL A 165 10.08 -0.27 13.46
N SER A 166 10.62 -1.35 12.91
CA SER A 166 10.18 -2.72 13.18
C SER A 166 11.39 -3.67 13.17
N ASN A 167 11.38 -4.72 12.37
CA ASN A 167 12.55 -5.59 12.14
C ASN A 167 13.69 -4.88 11.36
N GLY A 168 13.43 -3.72 10.84
CA GLY A 168 14.33 -2.79 10.18
C GLY A 168 13.86 -1.37 10.40
N ILE A 169 14.56 -0.41 9.78
CA ILE A 169 14.14 0.99 9.72
C ILE A 169 13.88 1.31 8.26
N GLY A 170 12.63 1.59 7.95
CA GLY A 170 12.19 2.04 6.65
C GLY A 170 11.69 3.48 6.70
N SER A 171 11.44 4.07 5.54
CA SER A 171 10.93 5.44 5.44
C SER A 171 10.11 5.66 4.18
N GLY A 172 9.10 6.50 4.32
CA GLY A 172 8.37 7.11 3.22
C GLY A 172 8.45 8.63 3.32
N VAL A 173 8.64 9.33 2.22
CA VAL A 173 8.78 10.79 2.18
C VAL A 173 7.62 11.38 1.40
N VAL A 174 6.99 12.40 1.96
CA VAL A 174 6.04 13.26 1.25
C VAL A 174 6.69 14.62 1.08
N CYS A 175 6.66 15.14 -0.14
CA CYS A 175 7.22 16.43 -0.50
C CYS A 175 6.26 17.16 -1.46
N GLY A 176 5.88 18.39 -1.13
CA GLY A 176 4.89 19.14 -1.90
C GLY A 176 3.53 18.47 -1.96
N GLY A 177 3.15 17.72 -0.93
CA GLY A 177 1.88 17.01 -0.85
C GLY A 177 1.82 15.65 -1.55
N GLU A 178 2.90 15.23 -2.21
CA GLU A 178 2.99 13.97 -2.97
C GLU A 178 4.07 13.04 -2.39
N VAL A 179 3.87 11.73 -2.51
CA VAL A 179 4.89 10.76 -2.11
C VAL A 179 6.09 10.88 -3.05
N PHE A 180 7.26 11.06 -2.46
CA PHE A 180 8.50 11.18 -3.20
C PHE A 180 8.94 9.83 -3.74
N HIS A 181 9.00 9.72 -5.07
CA HIS A 181 9.63 8.61 -5.78
C HIS A 181 10.92 9.09 -6.45
N SER A 182 12.01 8.37 -6.27
CA SER A 182 13.22 8.68 -7.02
C SER A 182 12.99 8.47 -8.52
N HIS A 183 13.74 9.16 -9.37
CA HIS A 183 13.63 9.05 -10.84
C HIS A 183 13.78 7.60 -11.36
N ARG A 184 14.46 6.73 -10.61
CA ARG A 184 14.65 5.31 -10.96
C ARG A 184 13.73 4.37 -10.21
N GLY A 185 12.73 4.89 -9.46
CA GLY A 185 11.81 4.07 -8.67
C GLY A 185 12.45 3.40 -7.45
N PHE A 186 13.63 3.87 -7.01
CA PHE A 186 14.23 3.38 -5.77
C PHE A 186 13.62 4.08 -4.56
N GLU A 187 13.53 3.35 -3.47
CA GLU A 187 13.04 3.80 -2.18
C GLU A 187 14.03 4.76 -1.50
N THR A 188 13.52 5.47 -0.49
CA THR A 188 14.37 6.24 0.43
C THR A 188 14.94 5.31 1.50
N GLU A 189 16.21 4.92 1.36
CA GLU A 189 16.92 3.99 2.25
C GLU A 189 17.49 4.69 3.50
N LEU A 190 16.68 5.46 4.23
CA LEU A 190 17.13 6.23 5.40
C LEU A 190 17.65 5.35 6.53
N GLY A 191 17.13 4.13 6.68
CA GLY A 191 17.67 3.16 7.64
C GLY A 191 19.14 2.79 7.40
N HIS A 192 19.65 3.04 6.19
CA HIS A 192 21.04 2.78 5.80
C HIS A 192 21.93 4.04 5.77
N VAL A 193 21.44 5.18 6.24
CA VAL A 193 22.27 6.35 6.52
C VAL A 193 23.20 6.05 7.69
N SER A 194 24.51 6.24 7.49
CA SER A 194 25.51 6.01 8.53
C SER A 194 25.44 7.13 9.59
N ILE A 195 24.99 6.79 10.79
CA ILE A 195 24.98 7.70 11.94
C ILE A 195 26.28 7.63 12.76
N ASN A 196 27.08 6.58 12.56
CA ASN A 196 28.37 6.40 13.19
C ASN A 196 29.33 5.64 12.27
N CYS A 197 30.23 6.34 11.58
CA CYS A 197 31.19 5.72 10.66
C CYS A 197 32.14 4.68 11.30
N ARG A 198 32.26 4.67 12.63
CA ARG A 198 32.98 3.66 13.40
C ARG A 198 32.09 2.59 14.03
N GLY A 199 30.81 2.61 13.71
CA GLY A 199 29.80 1.66 14.18
C GLY A 199 29.96 0.26 13.58
N PRO A 200 29.05 -0.66 13.93
CA PRO A 200 29.07 -2.03 13.42
C PRO A 200 28.90 -2.07 11.90
N GLN A 201 29.38 -3.17 11.31
CA GLN A 201 29.20 -3.45 9.89
C GLN A 201 27.72 -3.73 9.60
N CYS A 202 27.13 -3.05 8.62
CA CYS A 202 25.78 -3.32 8.14
C CYS A 202 25.81 -4.31 6.97
N SER A 203 24.72 -5.06 6.79
CA SER A 203 24.55 -5.98 5.65
C SER A 203 24.53 -5.28 4.29
N CYS A 204 24.24 -3.97 4.24
CA CYS A 204 24.29 -3.17 3.01
C CYS A 204 25.72 -2.84 2.55
N GLY A 205 26.75 -3.18 3.34
CA GLY A 205 28.15 -2.86 3.07
C GLY A 205 28.66 -1.61 3.81
N ASN A 206 27.76 -0.78 4.33
CA ASN A 206 28.09 0.41 5.12
C ASN A 206 28.43 0.07 6.58
N ARG A 207 28.85 1.10 7.34
CA ARG A 207 29.04 1.01 8.79
C ARG A 207 28.16 2.01 9.53
N GLY A 208 27.63 1.57 10.67
CA GLY A 208 26.89 2.44 11.57
C GLY A 208 25.54 2.91 11.06
N CYS A 209 24.94 2.13 10.20
CA CYS A 209 23.56 2.33 9.81
C CYS A 209 22.62 2.23 11.01
#